data_ac67cad71f1cdf66073b68e6ee6f73df
#
_entry.id   ac67cad71f1cdf66073b68e6ee6f73df
#
_cell.length_a   1.000
_cell.length_b   1.000
_cell.length_c   1.000
_cell.angle_alpha   90.00
_cell.angle_beta   90.00
_cell.angle_gamma   90.00
#
_symmetry.space_group_name_H-M   'P 1'
#
loop_
_entity.id
_entity.type
_entity.pdbx_description
1 polymer ?
#
loop_
_entity_poly.entity_id
_entity_poly.type
_entity_poly.pdbx_seq_one_letter_code
_entity_poly.pdbx_strand_id
1 'polypeptide(L)'
;MAIHSRQNLYRGINAHLHSYLQNMQGTWRSFHSEHIIDLRKAIGRALPPGYIALSEQSLQIEVNPSQPRPLTVIPDVVIASSANVTPQPVLAGGAVALAMPLLATMPELDEEGLSAVAIYKSDSSGELGRPCTVVELLSPANKPPQANYEYYRRKRIELLRSGLRLVEIDYLHETRSPIAGLASYVDRQPNAYPYTILVSDPRPTLQEAQALLYGFHVDEAIPVVPIPLEGTDVVTLDFGAVYNTTYTDRELHESLIDYEQLPIRFDIYSADDQARIRARMQAIKEGQPTT
;
A
#
# COMPACT_ATOMS: atom_id res chain seq x y z
N MET A 1 12.49 13.94 -28.22
CA MET A 1 13.40 14.16 -27.06
C MET A 1 12.64 13.64 -25.85
N ALA A 2 13.23 12.80 -25.01
CA ALA A 2 12.54 12.25 -23.85
C ALA A 2 11.99 13.35 -22.93
N ILE A 3 10.77 13.20 -22.42
CA ILE A 3 10.14 14.13 -21.50
C ILE A 3 10.08 13.48 -20.12
N HIS A 4 10.83 14.03 -19.20
CA HIS A 4 10.89 13.58 -17.80
C HIS A 4 10.36 14.67 -16.86
N SER A 5 9.87 14.29 -15.67
CA SER A 5 9.39 15.25 -14.67
C SER A 5 9.52 14.70 -13.25
N ARG A 6 9.92 15.59 -12.33
CA ARG A 6 9.86 15.32 -10.88
C ARG A 6 8.45 15.42 -10.32
N GLN A 7 7.57 16.11 -11.01
CA GLN A 7 6.17 16.24 -10.62
C GLN A 7 5.32 15.21 -11.35
N ASN A 8 4.27 14.74 -10.69
CA ASN A 8 3.27 13.95 -11.35
C ASN A 8 2.55 14.78 -12.40
N LEU A 9 2.66 14.38 -13.66
CA LEU A 9 2.02 15.08 -14.78
C LEU A 9 0.60 14.54 -15.08
N TYR A 10 0.09 13.64 -14.25
CA TYR A 10 -1.31 13.21 -14.26
C TYR A 10 -2.05 13.85 -13.07
N ARG A 11 -3.36 14.06 -13.20
CA ARG A 11 -4.19 14.58 -12.10
C ARG A 11 -4.38 13.60 -10.95
N GLY A 12 -4.21 12.32 -11.20
CA GLY A 12 -4.34 11.23 -10.24
C GLY A 12 -3.17 10.26 -10.33
N ILE A 13 -3.50 8.97 -10.42
CA ILE A 13 -2.49 7.93 -10.55
C ILE A 13 -1.72 8.10 -11.86
N ASN A 14 -0.39 8.09 -11.76
CA ASN A 14 0.48 8.18 -12.92
C ASN A 14 0.55 6.84 -13.65
N ALA A 15 -0.08 6.78 -14.82
CA ALA A 15 -0.19 5.54 -15.59
C ALA A 15 1.19 4.97 -15.99
N HIS A 16 2.16 5.82 -16.34
CA HIS A 16 3.52 5.38 -16.69
C HIS A 16 4.22 4.77 -15.48
N LEU A 17 4.17 5.45 -14.32
CA LEU A 17 4.76 4.92 -13.09
C LEU A 17 4.14 3.60 -12.69
N HIS A 18 2.80 3.52 -12.61
CA HIS A 18 2.13 2.32 -12.10
C HIS A 18 2.29 1.13 -13.04
N SER A 19 2.34 1.35 -14.36
CA SER A 19 2.71 0.29 -15.30
C SER A 19 4.16 -0.16 -15.09
N TYR A 20 5.08 0.76 -14.83
CA TYR A 20 6.47 0.43 -14.52
C TYR A 20 6.58 -0.38 -13.22
N LEU A 21 5.94 0.09 -12.14
CA LEU A 21 5.97 -0.55 -10.81
C LEU A 21 5.41 -1.98 -10.82
N GLN A 22 4.42 -2.26 -11.67
CA GLN A 22 3.81 -3.59 -11.76
C GLN A 22 4.63 -4.56 -12.62
N ASN A 23 5.50 -4.06 -13.50
CA ASN A 23 6.24 -4.89 -14.46
C ASN A 23 7.74 -5.03 -14.15
N MET A 24 8.30 -4.17 -13.29
CA MET A 24 9.71 -4.23 -12.91
C MET A 24 9.87 -4.79 -11.49
N GLN A 25 10.58 -5.90 -11.39
CA GLN A 25 10.78 -6.62 -10.14
C GLN A 25 11.32 -5.72 -9.02
N GLY A 26 10.70 -5.79 -7.85
CA GLY A 26 11.14 -5.08 -6.64
C GLY A 26 10.75 -3.59 -6.56
N THR A 27 10.32 -2.97 -7.66
CA THR A 27 10.01 -1.53 -7.64
C THR A 27 8.72 -1.19 -6.93
N TRP A 28 7.71 -2.07 -7.00
CA TRP A 28 6.46 -1.93 -6.24
C TRP A 28 6.73 -1.87 -4.74
N ARG A 29 7.57 -2.76 -4.22
CA ARG A 29 7.87 -2.83 -2.79
C ARG A 29 8.40 -1.49 -2.25
N SER A 30 9.35 -0.88 -2.96
CA SER A 30 9.89 0.41 -2.56
C SER A 30 8.82 1.50 -2.56
N PHE A 31 8.00 1.61 -3.64
CA PHE A 31 6.87 2.54 -3.68
C PHE A 31 5.89 2.29 -2.53
N HIS A 32 5.52 1.04 -2.32
CA HIS A 32 4.56 0.62 -1.31
C HIS A 32 4.98 1.04 0.10
N SER A 33 6.23 0.75 0.49
CA SER A 33 6.75 1.08 1.82
C SER A 33 6.77 2.60 2.08
N GLU A 34 7.19 3.39 1.10
CA GLU A 34 7.21 4.85 1.21
C GLU A 34 5.78 5.41 1.29
N HIS A 35 4.87 4.91 0.44
CA HIS A 35 3.48 5.36 0.44
C HIS A 35 2.77 5.07 1.76
N ILE A 36 3.02 3.93 2.40
CA ILE A 36 2.50 3.61 3.73
C ILE A 36 3.02 4.60 4.79
N ILE A 37 4.29 4.99 4.72
CA ILE A 37 4.86 5.99 5.63
C ILE A 37 4.17 7.34 5.44
N ASP A 38 3.94 7.78 4.21
CA ASP A 38 3.31 9.05 3.92
C ASP A 38 1.81 9.04 4.26
N LEU A 39 1.11 7.92 4.01
CA LEU A 39 -0.25 7.69 4.50
C LEU A 39 -0.31 7.84 6.03
N ARG A 40 0.57 7.17 6.77
CA ARG A 40 0.61 7.26 8.23
C ARG A 40 0.82 8.71 8.71
N LYS A 41 1.77 9.44 8.08
CA LYS A 41 2.03 10.85 8.43
C LYS A 41 0.81 11.74 8.15
N ALA A 42 0.16 11.55 6.98
CA ALA A 42 -0.99 12.34 6.58
C ALA A 42 -2.21 12.04 7.48
N ILE A 43 -2.49 10.78 7.74
CA ILE A 43 -3.54 10.35 8.67
C ILE A 43 -3.26 10.92 10.06
N GLY A 44 -2.05 10.75 10.60
CA GLY A 44 -1.69 11.23 11.93
C GLY A 44 -1.85 12.75 12.12
N ARG A 45 -1.67 13.53 11.05
CA ARG A 45 -1.91 15.00 11.08
C ARG A 45 -3.39 15.37 11.06
N ALA A 46 -4.21 14.52 10.45
CA ALA A 46 -5.64 14.77 10.27
C ALA A 46 -6.51 14.18 11.40
N LEU A 47 -5.97 13.23 12.18
CA LEU A 47 -6.70 12.57 13.26
C LEU A 47 -7.15 13.55 14.36
N PRO A 48 -8.37 13.39 14.90
CA PRO A 48 -8.80 14.12 16.06
C PRO A 48 -8.01 13.71 17.31
N PRO A 49 -8.01 14.53 18.37
CA PRO A 49 -7.38 14.18 19.64
C PRO A 49 -7.85 12.83 20.19
N GLY A 50 -6.95 12.07 20.79
CA GLY A 50 -7.23 10.73 21.33
C GLY A 50 -7.09 9.60 20.32
N TYR A 51 -6.62 9.89 19.12
CA TYR A 51 -6.30 8.86 18.12
C TYR A 51 -4.83 8.91 17.73
N ILE A 52 -4.29 7.76 17.37
CA ILE A 52 -2.91 7.60 16.90
C ILE A 52 -2.87 6.70 15.66
N ALA A 53 -2.01 7.03 14.70
CA ALA A 53 -1.76 6.20 13.51
C ALA A 53 -0.37 5.57 13.58
N LEU A 54 -0.29 4.25 13.48
CA LEU A 54 0.95 3.48 13.46
C LEU A 54 1.08 2.71 12.15
N SER A 55 2.30 2.56 11.66
CA SER A 55 2.58 1.66 10.55
C SER A 55 2.68 0.23 11.10
N GLU A 56 1.99 -0.69 10.46
CA GLU A 56 1.89 -2.09 10.89
C GLU A 56 2.17 -3.02 9.71
N GLN A 57 2.56 -4.25 10.01
CA GLN A 57 2.50 -5.33 9.03
C GLN A 57 1.03 -5.74 8.86
N SER A 58 0.50 -5.70 7.66
CA SER A 58 -0.95 -5.78 7.38
C SER A 58 -1.65 -7.02 7.96
N LEU A 59 -0.91 -8.07 8.24
CA LEU A 59 -1.48 -9.37 8.56
C LEU A 59 -1.19 -9.87 9.98
N GLN A 60 -0.48 -9.08 10.80
CA GLN A 60 -0.11 -9.48 12.16
C GLN A 60 -1.00 -8.88 13.25
N ILE A 61 -2.12 -8.28 12.91
CA ILE A 61 -3.10 -7.88 13.91
C ILE A 61 -3.73 -9.16 14.44
N GLU A 62 -3.17 -9.70 15.51
CA GLU A 62 -3.75 -10.85 16.20
C GLU A 62 -5.12 -10.47 16.77
N VAL A 63 -6.16 -11.08 16.25
CA VAL A 63 -7.53 -10.96 16.76
C VAL A 63 -7.70 -11.89 17.96
N ASN A 64 -6.85 -11.75 18.99
CA ASN A 64 -7.01 -12.52 20.22
C ASN A 64 -7.55 -11.64 21.35
N PRO A 65 -8.81 -11.85 21.81
CA PRO A 65 -9.47 -11.00 22.79
C PRO A 65 -8.90 -11.06 24.21
N SER A 66 -8.00 -12.01 24.51
CA SER A 66 -7.78 -12.44 25.89
C SER A 66 -6.37 -12.25 26.42
N GLN A 67 -5.43 -11.68 25.67
CA GLN A 67 -4.08 -11.44 26.17
C GLN A 67 -3.59 -10.03 25.89
N PRO A 68 -3.05 -9.31 26.88
CA PRO A 68 -2.30 -8.10 26.63
C PRO A 68 -1.09 -8.46 25.76
N ARG A 69 -0.84 -7.73 24.69
CA ARG A 69 0.33 -7.90 23.83
C ARG A 69 1.61 -7.82 24.68
N PRO A 70 2.50 -8.82 24.65
CA PRO A 70 3.89 -8.49 24.79
C PRO A 70 4.27 -7.65 23.58
N LEU A 71 4.88 -6.50 23.79
CA LEU A 71 5.66 -5.81 22.75
C LEU A 71 6.67 -6.85 22.21
N THR A 72 6.32 -7.51 21.12
CA THR A 72 7.29 -8.35 20.43
C THR A 72 8.24 -7.38 19.76
N VAL A 73 9.27 -6.99 20.49
CA VAL A 73 10.48 -6.43 19.91
C VAL A 73 11.01 -7.53 19.03
N ILE A 74 10.82 -7.43 17.73
CA ILE A 74 11.55 -8.27 16.77
C ILE A 74 13.00 -7.86 16.94
N PRO A 75 13.90 -8.72 17.44
CA PRO A 75 15.29 -8.34 17.55
C PRO A 75 15.83 -8.20 16.12
N ASP A 76 16.33 -7.03 15.79
CA ASP A 76 16.99 -6.74 14.51
C ASP A 76 18.21 -7.64 14.23
N VAL A 77 18.61 -8.44 15.20
CA VAL A 77 19.73 -9.39 15.09
C VAL A 77 19.45 -10.63 15.93
N VAL A 78 19.30 -11.77 15.31
CA VAL A 78 19.42 -13.07 15.99
C VAL A 78 20.89 -13.49 15.97
N ILE A 79 21.59 -13.33 17.08
CA ILE A 79 22.93 -13.91 17.25
C ILE A 79 22.74 -15.35 17.63
N ALA A 80 22.87 -16.26 16.67
CA ALA A 80 23.02 -17.68 16.97
C ALA A 80 24.47 -17.94 17.39
N SER A 81 24.72 -18.25 18.68
CA SER A 81 26.03 -18.71 19.11
C SER A 81 26.21 -20.16 18.68
N SER A 82 27.04 -20.41 17.67
CA SER A 82 27.58 -21.75 17.44
C SER A 82 28.86 -21.91 18.28
N ALA A 83 28.83 -22.85 19.20
CA ALA A 83 30.02 -23.30 19.92
C ALA A 83 30.92 -24.04 18.93
N ASN A 84 31.83 -23.35 18.29
CA ASN A 84 33.10 -23.81 17.69
C ASN A 84 33.59 -22.77 16.69
N VAL A 85 34.13 -21.66 17.22
CA VAL A 85 34.80 -20.67 16.36
C VAL A 85 36.30 -20.95 16.45
N THR A 86 36.87 -21.44 15.36
CA THR A 86 38.32 -21.43 15.16
C THR A 86 38.77 -19.97 14.99
N PRO A 87 39.83 -19.50 15.67
CA PRO A 87 40.26 -18.12 15.54
C PRO A 87 40.62 -17.78 14.08
N GLN A 88 40.00 -16.81 13.52
CA GLN A 88 40.33 -16.30 12.19
C GLN A 88 41.29 -15.08 12.27
N PRO A 89 42.15 -14.88 11.28
CA PRO A 89 43.10 -13.78 11.29
C PRO A 89 42.41 -12.41 11.31
N VAL A 90 42.91 -11.52 12.15
CA VAL A 90 42.47 -10.12 12.23
C VAL A 90 42.89 -9.40 10.97
N LEU A 91 41.92 -8.81 10.24
CA LEU A 91 42.21 -8.00 9.09
C LEU A 91 42.65 -6.59 9.49
N ALA A 92 43.48 -5.95 8.64
CA ALA A 92 43.96 -4.60 8.88
C ALA A 92 42.75 -3.64 9.05
N GLY A 93 42.68 -2.94 10.21
CA GLY A 93 41.55 -2.07 10.57
C GLY A 93 40.66 -2.58 11.72
N GLY A 94 41.02 -3.71 12.36
CA GLY A 94 40.32 -4.22 13.53
C GLY A 94 39.00 -4.96 13.23
N ALA A 95 38.70 -5.21 11.95
CA ALA A 95 37.51 -5.99 11.57
C ALA A 95 37.81 -7.49 11.69
N VAL A 96 36.91 -8.23 12.31
CA VAL A 96 36.91 -9.68 12.38
C VAL A 96 36.01 -10.25 11.30
N ALA A 97 36.54 -11.09 10.42
CA ALA A 97 35.71 -11.80 9.45
C ALA A 97 34.96 -12.92 10.19
N LEU A 98 33.63 -12.78 10.27
CA LEU A 98 32.72 -13.82 10.73
C LEU A 98 32.30 -14.67 9.54
N ALA A 99 32.62 -15.97 9.56
CA ALA A 99 31.99 -16.91 8.64
C ALA A 99 30.53 -17.10 9.07
N MET A 100 29.60 -16.40 8.38
CA MET A 100 28.17 -16.69 8.51
C MET A 100 27.88 -17.96 7.71
N PRO A 101 27.27 -18.99 8.30
CA PRO A 101 26.76 -20.08 7.50
C PRO A 101 25.71 -19.52 6.56
N LEU A 102 25.94 -19.67 5.25
CA LEU A 102 24.88 -19.49 4.27
C LEU A 102 23.83 -20.57 4.58
N LEU A 103 22.73 -20.20 5.20
CA LEU A 103 21.56 -21.04 5.33
C LEU A 103 21.01 -21.25 3.92
N ALA A 104 21.26 -22.42 3.37
CA ALA A 104 20.94 -22.77 1.99
C ALA A 104 19.43 -22.84 1.69
N THR A 105 18.57 -22.66 2.69
CA THR A 105 17.12 -22.58 2.55
C THR A 105 16.57 -21.81 3.75
N MET A 106 16.60 -20.49 3.67
CA MET A 106 15.50 -19.77 4.27
C MET A 106 14.30 -20.02 3.35
N PRO A 107 13.14 -20.48 3.87
CA PRO A 107 11.92 -20.25 3.12
C PRO A 107 11.96 -18.76 2.79
N GLU A 108 11.57 -18.40 1.57
CA GLU A 108 11.23 -17.02 1.27
C GLU A 108 10.20 -16.64 2.34
N LEU A 109 10.70 -16.07 3.44
CA LEU A 109 9.89 -15.23 4.26
C LEU A 109 9.50 -14.14 3.28
N ASP A 110 8.25 -14.16 2.81
CA ASP A 110 7.67 -13.01 2.19
C ASP A 110 8.10 -11.86 3.06
N GLU A 111 8.98 -11.02 2.52
CA GLU A 111 9.53 -9.89 3.24
C GLU A 111 8.37 -8.90 3.39
N GLU A 112 7.53 -9.20 4.37
CA GLU A 112 6.40 -8.40 4.77
C GLU A 112 6.93 -7.13 5.43
N GLY A 113 7.26 -6.17 4.56
CA GLY A 113 7.45 -4.80 4.99
C GLY A 113 6.15 -4.24 5.56
N LEU A 114 6.21 -3.08 6.20
CA LEU A 114 5.03 -2.34 6.63
C LEU A 114 4.07 -2.18 5.46
N SER A 115 2.87 -2.71 5.58
CA SER A 115 1.90 -2.74 4.48
C SER A 115 0.56 -2.09 4.83
N ALA A 116 0.40 -1.64 6.07
CA ALA A 116 -0.82 -1.02 6.55
C ALA A 116 -0.56 0.13 7.54
N VAL A 117 -1.56 0.99 7.71
CA VAL A 117 -1.64 1.96 8.78
C VAL A 117 -2.79 1.57 9.69
N ALA A 118 -2.51 1.23 10.94
CA ALA A 118 -3.52 0.98 11.96
C ALA A 118 -3.81 2.25 12.77
N ILE A 119 -5.08 2.57 12.93
CA ILE A 119 -5.55 3.72 13.71
C ILE A 119 -6.10 3.20 15.03
N TYR A 120 -5.54 3.68 16.11
CA TYR A 120 -5.89 3.33 17.48
C TYR A 120 -6.57 4.50 18.16
N LYS A 121 -7.50 4.18 19.06
CA LYS A 121 -7.97 5.13 20.06
C LYS A 121 -7.21 4.87 21.35
N SER A 122 -6.60 5.92 21.92
CA SER A 122 -6.00 5.86 23.24
C SER A 122 -7.10 6.01 24.31
N ASP A 123 -6.95 5.28 25.40
CA ASP A 123 -7.78 5.47 26.58
C ASP A 123 -7.29 6.65 27.45
N SER A 124 -7.96 6.87 28.59
CA SER A 124 -7.59 7.93 29.54
C SER A 124 -6.23 7.71 30.22
N SER A 125 -5.67 6.51 30.19
CA SER A 125 -4.33 6.18 30.71
C SER A 125 -3.23 6.39 29.65
N GLY A 126 -3.60 6.61 28.39
CA GLY A 126 -2.69 6.70 27.25
C GLY A 126 -2.30 5.32 26.69
N GLU A 127 -2.92 4.24 27.18
CA GLU A 127 -2.72 2.92 26.63
C GLU A 127 -3.45 2.76 25.28
N LEU A 128 -2.79 2.06 24.37
CA LEU A 128 -3.37 1.72 23.08
C LEU A 128 -4.18 0.43 23.22
N GLY A 129 -5.49 0.57 22.96
CA GLY A 129 -6.40 -0.56 22.85
C GLY A 129 -6.22 -1.33 21.53
N ARG A 130 -7.31 -1.88 21.02
CA ARG A 130 -7.35 -2.45 19.68
C ARG A 130 -7.41 -1.34 18.63
N PRO A 131 -6.87 -1.56 17.43
CA PRO A 131 -7.10 -0.64 16.33
C PRO A 131 -8.59 -0.53 16.04
N CYS A 132 -9.06 0.66 15.70
CA CYS A 132 -10.44 0.88 15.27
C CYS A 132 -10.58 0.82 13.74
N THR A 133 -9.53 1.18 13.02
CA THR A 133 -9.52 1.19 11.55
C THR A 133 -8.13 0.81 11.04
N VAL A 134 -8.09 0.06 9.94
CA VAL A 134 -6.86 -0.24 9.20
C VAL A 134 -6.99 0.33 7.80
N VAL A 135 -5.94 0.98 7.34
CA VAL A 135 -5.78 1.46 5.96
C VAL A 135 -4.67 0.65 5.31
N GLU A 136 -4.97 -0.04 4.24
CA GLU A 136 -4.09 -1.00 3.58
C GLU A 136 -3.91 -0.65 2.11
N LEU A 137 -2.66 -0.62 1.65
CA LEU A 137 -2.34 -0.54 0.23
C LEU A 137 -2.12 -1.97 -0.29
N LEU A 138 -2.91 -2.38 -1.26
CA LEU A 138 -2.79 -3.72 -1.84
C LEU A 138 -1.47 -3.87 -2.59
N SER A 139 -0.84 -5.02 -2.41
CA SER A 139 0.34 -5.43 -3.19
C SER A 139 -0.04 -6.46 -4.26
N PRO A 140 0.80 -6.67 -5.29
CA PRO A 140 0.57 -7.75 -6.25
C PRO A 140 0.39 -9.12 -5.58
N ALA A 141 1.08 -9.38 -4.45
CA ALA A 141 0.96 -10.64 -3.72
C ALA A 141 -0.43 -10.89 -3.13
N ASN A 142 -1.19 -9.83 -2.84
CA ASN A 142 -2.56 -9.93 -2.32
C ASN A 142 -3.60 -10.25 -3.41
N LYS A 143 -3.23 -10.24 -4.68
CA LYS A 143 -4.16 -10.34 -5.82
C LYS A 143 -4.05 -11.69 -6.53
N PRO A 144 -5.15 -12.22 -7.13
CA PRO A 144 -5.08 -13.47 -7.88
C PRO A 144 -4.19 -13.32 -9.13
N PRO A 145 -3.46 -14.35 -9.55
CA PRO A 145 -3.46 -15.71 -9.01
C PRO A 145 -2.36 -15.99 -7.97
N GLN A 146 -1.86 -14.97 -7.27
CA GLN A 146 -0.72 -15.09 -6.36
C GLN A 146 -1.03 -15.95 -5.12
N ALA A 147 0.03 -16.51 -4.52
CA ALA A 147 -0.10 -17.46 -3.42
C ALA A 147 -0.78 -16.87 -2.17
N ASN A 148 -0.56 -15.59 -1.88
CA ASN A 148 -1.09 -14.93 -0.69
C ASN A 148 -2.53 -14.44 -0.84
N TYR A 149 -3.15 -14.58 -2.01
CA TYR A 149 -4.51 -14.13 -2.28
C TYR A 149 -5.56 -14.75 -1.33
N GLU A 150 -5.54 -16.08 -1.16
CA GLU A 150 -6.49 -16.76 -0.29
C GLU A 150 -6.25 -16.44 1.20
N TYR A 151 -4.99 -16.23 1.59
CA TYR A 151 -4.65 -15.78 2.92
C TYR A 151 -5.19 -14.36 3.17
N TYR A 152 -4.98 -13.44 2.25
CA TYR A 152 -5.51 -12.08 2.29
C TYR A 152 -7.04 -12.08 2.46
N ARG A 153 -7.76 -12.85 1.65
CA ARG A 153 -9.23 -12.95 1.73
C ARG A 153 -9.72 -13.44 3.09
N ARG A 154 -9.11 -14.48 3.64
CA ARG A 154 -9.47 -14.98 4.97
C ARG A 154 -9.24 -13.93 6.04
N LYS A 155 -8.09 -13.31 6.03
CA LYS A 155 -7.72 -12.27 6.98
C LYS A 155 -8.67 -11.07 6.92
N ARG A 156 -8.99 -10.60 5.73
CA ARG A 156 -9.98 -9.55 5.50
C ARG A 156 -11.32 -9.86 6.20
N ILE A 157 -11.83 -11.07 6.02
CA ILE A 157 -13.08 -11.50 6.63
C ILE A 157 -12.96 -11.53 8.16
N GLU A 158 -11.86 -12.00 8.71
CA GLU A 158 -11.59 -12.03 10.15
C GLU A 158 -11.55 -10.62 10.75
N LEU A 159 -10.87 -9.70 10.11
CA LEU A 159 -10.79 -8.30 10.54
C LEU A 159 -12.20 -7.66 10.58
N LEU A 160 -12.97 -7.80 9.52
CA LEU A 160 -14.33 -7.27 9.48
C LEU A 160 -15.25 -7.95 10.52
N ARG A 161 -15.13 -9.26 10.74
CA ARG A 161 -15.87 -9.97 11.79
C ARG A 161 -15.52 -9.53 13.20
N SER A 162 -14.30 -9.06 13.40
CA SER A 162 -13.90 -8.50 14.70
C SER A 162 -14.39 -7.08 14.94
N GLY A 163 -15.14 -6.49 13.99
CA GLY A 163 -15.66 -5.12 14.07
C GLY A 163 -14.68 -4.04 13.59
N LEU A 164 -13.55 -4.44 13.00
CA LEU A 164 -12.55 -3.52 12.49
C LEU A 164 -13.00 -2.91 11.16
N ARG A 165 -12.86 -1.60 11.00
CA ARG A 165 -13.09 -0.90 9.73
C ARG A 165 -11.86 -1.07 8.87
N LEU A 166 -12.07 -1.21 7.57
CA LEU A 166 -11.00 -1.47 6.63
C LEU A 166 -11.10 -0.51 5.45
N VAL A 167 -9.99 0.18 5.15
CA VAL A 167 -9.82 0.99 3.95
C VAL A 167 -8.79 0.31 3.09
N GLU A 168 -9.19 -0.15 1.91
CA GLU A 168 -8.37 -0.92 0.99
C GLU A 168 -8.10 -0.08 -0.25
N ILE A 169 -6.83 0.22 -0.52
CA ILE A 169 -6.36 1.03 -1.63
C ILE A 169 -5.83 0.09 -2.69
N ASP A 170 -6.43 0.08 -3.87
CA ASP A 170 -5.99 -0.72 -5.02
C ASP A 170 -5.57 0.19 -6.18
N TYR A 171 -4.26 0.36 -6.36
CA TYR A 171 -3.66 1.09 -7.48
C TYR A 171 -3.10 0.15 -8.55
N LEU A 172 -3.47 -1.14 -8.51
CA LEU A 172 -2.96 -2.20 -9.36
C LEU A 172 -3.99 -2.60 -10.42
N HIS A 173 -3.91 -1.98 -11.59
CA HIS A 173 -4.90 -2.16 -12.66
C HIS A 173 -4.70 -3.42 -13.51
N GLU A 174 -3.54 -4.11 -13.41
CA GLU A 174 -3.20 -5.22 -14.30
C GLU A 174 -3.73 -6.58 -13.83
N THR A 175 -4.30 -6.65 -12.64
CA THR A 175 -4.82 -7.88 -12.05
C THR A 175 -6.20 -7.65 -11.43
N ARG A 176 -6.99 -8.72 -11.29
CA ARG A 176 -8.31 -8.66 -10.65
C ARG A 176 -8.19 -8.22 -9.20
N SER A 177 -9.20 -7.52 -8.70
CA SER A 177 -9.28 -7.21 -7.27
C SER A 177 -9.42 -8.49 -6.43
N PRO A 178 -8.79 -8.56 -5.24
CA PRO A 178 -9.00 -9.67 -4.31
C PRO A 178 -10.36 -9.60 -3.61
N ILE A 179 -11.10 -8.52 -3.78
CA ILE A 179 -12.37 -8.28 -3.10
C ILE A 179 -13.51 -8.83 -3.95
N ALA A 180 -14.20 -9.83 -3.41
CA ALA A 180 -15.32 -10.45 -4.10
C ALA A 180 -16.46 -9.44 -4.33
N GLY A 181 -17.07 -9.49 -5.50
CA GLY A 181 -18.20 -8.62 -5.86
C GLY A 181 -17.84 -7.30 -6.53
N LEU A 182 -16.55 -6.92 -6.54
CA LEU A 182 -16.12 -5.78 -7.35
C LEU A 182 -16.02 -6.18 -8.83
N ALA A 183 -16.47 -5.27 -9.71
CA ALA A 183 -16.34 -5.44 -11.15
C ALA A 183 -14.87 -5.49 -11.56
N SER A 184 -14.53 -6.45 -12.42
CA SER A 184 -13.16 -6.67 -12.86
C SER A 184 -12.79 -5.74 -14.02
N TYR A 185 -11.83 -4.85 -13.80
CA TYR A 185 -11.29 -3.96 -14.83
C TYR A 185 -10.56 -4.72 -15.94
N VAL A 186 -9.78 -5.72 -15.57
CA VAL A 186 -9.02 -6.54 -16.53
C VAL A 186 -9.94 -7.30 -17.47
N ASP A 187 -11.11 -7.74 -16.98
CA ASP A 187 -12.11 -8.45 -17.75
C ASP A 187 -13.10 -7.53 -18.48
N ARG A 188 -12.88 -6.22 -18.44
CA ARG A 188 -13.72 -5.21 -19.10
C ARG A 188 -15.18 -5.23 -18.63
N GLN A 189 -15.42 -5.58 -17.37
CA GLN A 189 -16.78 -5.58 -16.83
C GLN A 189 -17.35 -4.16 -16.73
N PRO A 190 -18.66 -3.97 -16.93
CA PRO A 190 -19.29 -2.67 -16.74
C PRO A 190 -19.06 -2.09 -15.34
N ASN A 191 -18.85 -0.79 -15.23
CA ASN A 191 -18.58 -0.07 -13.98
C ASN A 191 -17.32 -0.53 -13.24
N ALA A 192 -16.35 -1.14 -13.93
CA ALA A 192 -15.06 -1.45 -13.37
C ALA A 192 -14.12 -0.26 -13.52
N TYR A 193 -13.30 -0.05 -12.49
CA TYR A 193 -12.31 1.02 -12.41
C TYR A 193 -10.90 0.45 -12.35
N PRO A 194 -9.90 1.12 -12.98
CA PRO A 194 -8.50 0.71 -12.89
C PRO A 194 -7.93 0.91 -11.48
N TYR A 195 -8.47 1.88 -10.75
CA TYR A 195 -8.02 2.25 -9.41
C TYR A 195 -9.21 2.40 -8.47
N THR A 196 -9.06 1.92 -7.24
CA THR A 196 -10.15 1.96 -6.28
C THR A 196 -9.66 2.22 -4.86
N ILE A 197 -10.51 2.87 -4.06
CA ILE A 197 -10.42 2.91 -2.61
C ILE A 197 -11.74 2.37 -2.09
N LEU A 198 -11.69 1.30 -1.31
CA LEU A 198 -12.87 0.69 -0.70
C LEU A 198 -12.86 0.90 0.80
N VAL A 199 -13.89 1.54 1.32
CA VAL A 199 -14.10 1.72 2.76
C VAL A 199 -15.17 0.73 3.22
N SER A 200 -14.77 -0.23 4.05
CA SER A 200 -15.65 -1.25 4.62
C SER A 200 -15.91 -0.96 6.10
N ASP A 201 -17.15 -0.67 6.47
CA ASP A 201 -17.55 -0.48 7.85
C ASP A 201 -18.49 -1.63 8.26
N PRO A 202 -18.07 -2.54 9.15
CA PRO A 202 -18.85 -3.71 9.54
C PRO A 202 -19.99 -3.40 10.51
N ARG A 203 -20.25 -2.13 10.83
CA ARG A 203 -21.27 -1.73 11.80
C ARG A 203 -22.63 -1.48 11.13
N PRO A 204 -23.73 -1.63 11.90
CA PRO A 204 -23.81 -2.15 13.29
C PRO A 204 -23.62 -3.67 13.35
N THR A 205 -23.88 -4.38 12.28
CA THR A 205 -23.64 -5.83 12.12
C THR A 205 -23.11 -6.10 10.71
N LEU A 206 -22.51 -7.27 10.48
CA LEU A 206 -22.03 -7.63 9.13
C LEU A 206 -23.15 -7.73 8.08
N GLN A 207 -24.38 -8.03 8.50
CA GLN A 207 -25.53 -8.10 7.61
C GLN A 207 -26.03 -6.71 7.18
N GLU A 208 -25.83 -5.72 8.03
CA GLU A 208 -26.21 -4.32 7.80
C GLU A 208 -25.02 -3.44 7.42
N ALA A 209 -23.83 -4.08 7.33
CA ALA A 209 -22.59 -3.43 6.99
C ALA A 209 -22.64 -2.75 5.62
N GLN A 210 -21.92 -1.65 5.48
CA GLN A 210 -21.79 -0.91 4.24
C GLN A 210 -20.35 -0.91 3.77
N ALA A 211 -20.19 -1.00 2.46
CA ALA A 211 -18.93 -0.75 1.80
C ALA A 211 -19.12 0.37 0.77
N LEU A 212 -18.26 1.41 0.85
CA LEU A 212 -18.27 2.55 -0.06
C LEU A 212 -17.09 2.42 -1.02
N LEU A 213 -17.39 2.25 -2.30
CA LEU A 213 -16.40 2.16 -3.36
C LEU A 213 -16.17 3.53 -3.99
N TYR A 214 -14.95 4.00 -3.94
CA TYR A 214 -14.44 5.16 -4.65
C TYR A 214 -13.60 4.68 -5.81
N GLY A 215 -14.21 4.55 -7.00
CA GLY A 215 -13.53 4.18 -8.22
C GLY A 215 -13.16 5.42 -9.03
N PHE A 216 -12.00 5.40 -9.68
CA PHE A 216 -11.55 6.49 -10.54
C PHE A 216 -10.70 5.98 -11.70
N HIS A 217 -10.75 6.72 -12.80
CA HIS A 217 -10.05 6.39 -14.04
C HIS A 217 -8.68 7.06 -14.12
N VAL A 218 -7.92 6.67 -15.14
CA VAL A 218 -6.67 7.36 -15.47
C VAL A 218 -6.94 8.84 -15.70
N ASP A 219 -6.04 9.67 -15.18
CA ASP A 219 -6.10 11.14 -15.27
C ASP A 219 -7.35 11.77 -14.61
N GLU A 220 -8.00 11.05 -13.72
CA GLU A 220 -8.97 11.62 -12.77
C GLU A 220 -8.30 11.83 -11.41
N ALA A 221 -8.72 12.85 -10.68
CA ALA A 221 -8.20 13.12 -9.35
C ALA A 221 -8.48 11.93 -8.40
N ILE A 222 -7.49 11.58 -7.60
CA ILE A 222 -7.70 10.60 -6.53
C ILE A 222 -8.65 11.22 -5.49
N PRO A 223 -9.70 10.51 -5.08
CA PRO A 223 -10.75 11.10 -4.24
C PRO A 223 -10.27 11.46 -2.84
N VAL A 224 -10.95 12.44 -2.26
CA VAL A 224 -10.91 12.73 -0.82
C VAL A 224 -11.93 11.80 -0.15
N VAL A 225 -11.47 10.98 0.80
CA VAL A 225 -12.27 9.89 1.35
C VAL A 225 -12.42 10.03 2.87
N PRO A 226 -13.66 9.92 3.40
CA PRO A 226 -13.90 9.82 4.83
C PRO A 226 -13.52 8.42 5.33
N ILE A 227 -12.69 8.37 6.35
CA ILE A 227 -12.23 7.15 7.02
C ILE A 227 -12.97 7.05 8.34
N PRO A 228 -13.82 6.03 8.54
CA PRO A 228 -14.57 5.87 9.78
C PRO A 228 -13.63 5.47 10.93
N LEU A 229 -13.85 6.07 12.09
CA LEU A 229 -13.14 5.80 13.33
C LEU A 229 -14.10 5.16 14.34
N GLU A 230 -13.76 5.22 15.62
CA GLU A 230 -14.62 4.67 16.67
C GLU A 230 -15.89 5.52 16.88
N GLY A 231 -16.99 4.87 17.22
CA GLY A 231 -18.28 5.56 17.39
C GLY A 231 -18.74 6.21 16.08
N THR A 232 -18.99 7.52 16.12
CA THR A 232 -19.35 8.36 14.97
C THR A 232 -18.22 9.20 14.42
N ASP A 233 -17.03 9.07 15.00
CA ASP A 233 -15.87 9.84 14.60
C ASP A 233 -15.42 9.45 13.18
N VAL A 234 -14.96 10.43 12.43
CA VAL A 234 -14.48 10.28 11.05
C VAL A 234 -13.27 11.19 10.85
N VAL A 235 -12.28 10.71 10.11
CA VAL A 235 -11.21 11.54 9.57
C VAL A 235 -11.30 11.56 8.06
N THR A 236 -11.18 12.73 7.45
CA THR A 236 -11.19 12.88 6.00
C THR A 236 -9.77 13.01 5.49
N LEU A 237 -9.39 12.19 4.51
CA LEU A 237 -8.06 12.17 3.94
C LEU A 237 -8.09 12.48 2.43
N ASP A 238 -7.23 13.40 2.01
CA ASP A 238 -6.92 13.64 0.60
C ASP A 238 -5.85 12.65 0.14
N PHE A 239 -6.29 11.54 -0.46
CA PHE A 239 -5.38 10.50 -0.98
C PHE A 239 -4.55 10.99 -2.17
N GLY A 240 -5.04 11.97 -2.91
CA GLY A 240 -4.30 12.58 -4.01
C GLY A 240 -3.10 13.38 -3.53
N ALA A 241 -3.27 14.16 -2.46
CA ALA A 241 -2.17 14.88 -1.83
C ALA A 241 -1.11 13.91 -1.29
N VAL A 242 -1.52 12.79 -0.66
CA VAL A 242 -0.60 11.76 -0.18
C VAL A 242 0.16 11.11 -1.33
N TYR A 243 -0.56 10.71 -2.39
CA TYR A 243 0.06 10.11 -3.57
C TYR A 243 1.11 11.02 -4.21
N ASN A 244 0.78 12.31 -4.38
CA ASN A 244 1.70 13.27 -4.95
C ASN A 244 2.92 13.53 -4.05
N THR A 245 2.77 13.47 -2.72
CA THR A 245 3.91 13.53 -1.80
C THR A 245 4.85 12.36 -2.05
N THR A 246 4.35 11.14 -2.04
CA THR A 246 5.16 9.94 -2.31
C THR A 246 5.80 10.00 -3.71
N TYR A 247 5.05 10.49 -4.70
CA TYR A 247 5.57 10.64 -6.07
C TYR A 247 6.76 11.59 -6.11
N THR A 248 6.65 12.76 -5.48
CA THR A 248 7.66 13.83 -5.57
C THR A 248 8.93 13.50 -4.80
N ASP A 249 8.82 12.81 -3.66
CA ASP A 249 9.95 12.48 -2.80
C ASP A 249 10.88 11.40 -3.40
N ARG A 250 10.49 10.81 -4.53
CA ARG A 250 11.29 9.79 -5.23
C ARG A 250 12.06 10.37 -6.41
N GLU A 251 13.36 10.50 -6.27
CA GLU A 251 14.25 10.93 -7.36
C GLU A 251 14.28 9.97 -8.57
N LEU A 252 13.82 8.72 -8.38
CA LEU A 252 13.84 7.67 -9.39
C LEU A 252 12.92 7.94 -10.59
N HIS A 253 11.88 8.76 -10.43
CA HIS A 253 10.92 9.02 -11.51
C HIS A 253 11.51 9.80 -12.68
N GLU A 254 12.46 10.67 -12.40
CA GLU A 254 13.08 11.53 -13.40
C GLU A 254 13.82 10.75 -14.49
N SER A 255 14.33 9.55 -14.15
CA SER A 255 15.08 8.71 -15.08
C SER A 255 14.30 7.51 -15.64
N LEU A 256 13.22 7.11 -14.98
CA LEU A 256 12.49 5.88 -15.32
C LEU A 256 11.27 6.12 -16.20
N ILE A 257 10.70 7.32 -16.17
CA ILE A 257 9.47 7.64 -16.88
C ILE A 257 9.77 8.61 -18.03
N ASP A 258 9.44 8.17 -19.25
CA ASP A 258 9.46 9.00 -20.43
C ASP A 258 8.03 9.18 -20.97
N TYR A 259 7.51 10.39 -20.85
CA TYR A 259 6.15 10.71 -21.30
C TYR A 259 5.99 10.79 -22.82
N GLU A 260 7.06 10.62 -23.61
CA GLU A 260 6.95 10.44 -25.07
C GLU A 260 6.63 8.99 -25.45
N GLN A 261 6.87 8.03 -24.55
CA GLN A 261 6.60 6.62 -24.75
C GLN A 261 5.24 6.24 -24.13
N LEU A 262 4.57 5.25 -24.69
CA LEU A 262 3.38 4.70 -24.04
C LEU A 262 3.78 3.95 -22.76
N PRO A 263 2.89 3.90 -21.75
CA PRO A 263 3.12 3.06 -20.56
C PRO A 263 3.38 1.61 -20.93
N ILE A 264 4.16 0.91 -20.13
CA ILE A 264 4.36 -0.55 -20.26
C ILE A 264 2.97 -1.22 -20.20
N ARG A 265 2.75 -2.24 -21.06
CA ARG A 265 1.46 -2.94 -21.15
C ARG A 265 0.25 -2.01 -21.30
N PHE A 266 0.42 -1.01 -22.14
CA PHE A 266 -0.64 -0.04 -22.46
C PHE A 266 -1.94 -0.70 -22.92
N ASP A 267 -1.86 -1.88 -23.53
CA ASP A 267 -2.98 -2.72 -24.00
C ASP A 267 -3.93 -3.18 -22.88
N ILE A 268 -3.45 -3.24 -21.64
CA ILE A 268 -4.29 -3.60 -20.47
C ILE A 268 -5.28 -2.49 -20.10
N TYR A 269 -4.98 -1.26 -20.39
CA TYR A 269 -5.94 -0.18 -20.15
C TYR A 269 -7.18 -0.33 -21.02
N SER A 270 -8.35 0.06 -20.50
CA SER A 270 -9.58 0.15 -21.30
C SER A 270 -9.41 1.14 -22.46
N ALA A 271 -10.26 1.05 -23.49
CA ALA A 271 -10.19 1.97 -24.62
C ALA A 271 -10.32 3.44 -24.18
N ASP A 272 -11.18 3.72 -23.20
CA ASP A 272 -11.37 5.06 -22.66
C ASP A 272 -10.13 5.53 -21.89
N ASP A 273 -9.53 4.68 -21.05
CA ASP A 273 -8.31 5.04 -20.32
C ASP A 273 -7.11 5.17 -21.25
N GLN A 274 -7.02 4.36 -22.31
CA GLN A 274 -6.03 4.54 -23.37
C GLN A 274 -6.17 5.90 -24.05
N ALA A 275 -7.42 6.34 -24.33
CA ALA A 275 -7.67 7.66 -24.89
C ALA A 275 -7.25 8.78 -23.92
N ARG A 276 -7.56 8.64 -22.63
CA ARG A 276 -7.14 9.58 -21.57
C ARG A 276 -5.61 9.67 -21.47
N ILE A 277 -4.90 8.55 -21.51
CA ILE A 277 -3.43 8.50 -21.51
C ILE A 277 -2.88 9.28 -22.71
N ARG A 278 -3.37 9.00 -23.93
CA ARG A 278 -2.89 9.70 -25.13
C ARG A 278 -3.18 11.20 -25.07
N ALA A 279 -4.36 11.58 -24.60
CA ALA A 279 -4.72 13.00 -24.44
C ALA A 279 -3.78 13.69 -23.43
N ARG A 280 -3.47 13.04 -22.30
CA ARG A 280 -2.54 13.57 -21.31
C ARG A 280 -1.13 13.70 -21.87
N MET A 281 -0.63 12.69 -22.58
CA MET A 281 0.69 12.72 -23.23
C MET A 281 0.76 13.88 -24.25
N GLN A 282 -0.30 14.12 -25.00
CA GLN A 282 -0.36 15.24 -25.93
C GLN A 282 -0.33 16.59 -25.19
N ALA A 283 -1.10 16.75 -24.13
CA ALA A 283 -1.11 17.94 -23.30
C ALA A 283 0.28 18.23 -22.69
N ILE A 284 0.98 17.18 -22.23
CA ILE A 284 2.36 17.28 -21.71
C ILE A 284 3.32 17.79 -22.79
N LYS A 285 3.23 17.26 -24.02
CA LYS A 285 4.06 17.72 -25.16
C LYS A 285 3.81 19.19 -25.51
N GLU A 286 2.59 19.64 -25.32
CA GLU A 286 2.18 21.03 -25.57
C GLU A 286 2.48 21.98 -24.40
N GLY A 287 3.07 21.46 -23.32
CA GLY A 287 3.41 22.25 -22.12
C GLY A 287 2.19 22.71 -21.33
N GLN A 288 1.05 22.04 -21.47
CA GLN A 288 -0.17 22.38 -20.74
C GLN A 288 -0.05 21.94 -19.26
N PRO A 289 -0.45 22.78 -18.30
CA PRO A 289 -0.41 22.42 -16.89
C PRO A 289 -1.36 21.28 -16.56
N THR A 290 -1.03 20.55 -15.49
CA THR A 290 -1.92 19.58 -14.87
C THR A 290 -2.96 20.35 -14.05
N THR A 291 -4.12 20.64 -14.62
CA THR A 291 -5.23 21.34 -13.94
C THR A 291 -6.19 20.36 -13.28
#